data_078743080b3c47908b86c394fcef40a9
#
_entry.id   078743080b3c47908b86c394fcef40a9
#
_cell.length_a   1.000
_cell.length_b   1.000
_cell.length_c   1.000
_cell.angle_alpha   90.00
_cell.angle_beta   90.00
_cell.angle_gamma   90.00
#
_symmetry.space_group_name_H-M   'P 1'
#
loop_
_entity.id
_entity.type
_entity.pdbx_description
1 polymer ?
#
loop_
_entity_poly.entity_id
_entity_poly.type
_entity_poly.pdbx_seq_one_letter_code
_entity_poly.pdbx_strand_id
1 'polypeptide(L)'
;MIRKFTLKFLEDQSYLQLKQALENKNYEDAFRSAHTLKGVSQNLSFDRLYEVSNELTELLRDRTGEQPGISEAMEKVTEVYEMMIEEIKKGLLQ
;
A
#
# COMPACT_ATOMS: atom_id res chain seq x y z
N MET A 1 -1.52 19.06 -14.27
CA MET A 1 -1.19 17.75 -14.79
C MET A 1 -0.80 16.77 -13.74
N ILE A 2 -1.52 15.68 -13.73
CA ILE A 2 -1.34 14.63 -12.75
C ILE A 2 -0.15 13.71 -13.02
N ARG A 3 0.40 13.79 -14.21
CA ARG A 3 1.42 12.82 -14.68
C ARG A 3 2.63 12.71 -13.78
N LYS A 4 3.12 13.83 -13.26
CA LYS A 4 4.32 13.83 -12.44
C LYS A 4 4.11 13.01 -11.15
N PHE A 5 2.97 13.20 -10.50
CA PHE A 5 2.68 12.49 -9.25
C PHE A 5 2.32 11.03 -9.50
N THR A 6 1.60 10.75 -10.59
CA THR A 6 1.25 9.37 -10.91
C THR A 6 2.47 8.56 -11.30
N LEU A 7 3.45 9.17 -11.98
CA LEU A 7 4.70 8.48 -12.30
C LEU A 7 5.47 8.17 -11.02
N LYS A 8 5.50 9.10 -10.06
CA LYS A 8 6.12 8.83 -8.76
C LYS A 8 5.47 7.66 -8.06
N PHE A 9 4.14 7.58 -8.12
CA PHE A 9 3.43 6.47 -7.51
C PHE A 9 3.79 5.14 -8.17
N LEU A 10 3.90 5.12 -9.48
CA LEU A 10 4.27 3.91 -10.21
C LEU A 10 5.71 3.46 -9.89
N GLU A 11 6.58 4.40 -9.54
CA GLU A 11 7.96 4.11 -9.16
C GLU A 11 8.09 3.75 -7.69
N ASP A 12 7.07 4.03 -6.89
CA ASP A 12 7.12 3.77 -5.46
C ASP A 12 7.10 2.28 -5.19
N GLN A 13 8.00 1.82 -4.34
CA GLN A 13 8.18 0.41 -4.07
C GLN A 13 7.58 -0.02 -2.73
N SER A 14 6.86 0.86 -2.06
CA SER A 14 6.31 0.56 -0.73
C SER A 14 5.40 -0.66 -0.75
N TYR A 15 4.55 -0.77 -1.77
CA TYR A 15 3.65 -1.91 -1.87
C TYR A 15 4.41 -3.23 -2.04
N LEU A 16 5.42 -3.25 -2.92
CA LEU A 16 6.21 -4.45 -3.14
C LEU A 16 7.00 -4.83 -1.89
N GLN A 17 7.56 -3.83 -1.21
CA GLN A 17 8.29 -4.07 0.04
C GLN A 17 7.35 -4.62 1.11
N LEU A 18 6.15 -4.08 1.20
CA LEU A 18 5.14 -4.57 2.12
C LEU A 18 4.79 -6.02 1.84
N LYS A 19 4.55 -6.34 0.57
CA LYS A 19 4.21 -7.69 0.16
C LYS A 19 5.33 -8.67 0.51
N GLN A 20 6.57 -8.31 0.20
CA GLN A 20 7.72 -9.15 0.49
C GLN A 20 7.91 -9.35 1.99
N ALA A 21 7.74 -8.28 2.76
CA ALA A 21 7.90 -8.36 4.21
C ALA A 21 6.88 -9.31 4.83
N LEU A 22 5.63 -9.27 4.36
CA LEU A 22 4.60 -10.17 4.87
C LEU A 22 4.86 -11.62 4.45
N GLU A 23 5.35 -11.83 3.23
CA GLU A 23 5.71 -13.17 2.77
C GLU A 23 6.83 -13.76 3.61
N ASN A 24 7.77 -12.92 4.04
CA ASN A 24 8.90 -13.34 4.87
C ASN A 24 8.60 -13.30 6.36
N LYS A 25 7.37 -12.96 6.72
CA LYS A 25 6.93 -12.80 8.10
C LYS A 25 7.78 -11.79 8.88
N ASN A 26 8.30 -10.79 8.17
CA ASN A 26 9.04 -9.70 8.78
C ASN A 26 8.07 -8.56 9.10
N TYR A 27 7.44 -8.65 10.27
CA TYR A 27 6.34 -7.74 10.60
C TYR A 27 6.82 -6.34 10.91
N GLU A 28 8.06 -6.17 11.34
CA GLU A 28 8.63 -4.85 11.54
C GLU A 28 8.78 -4.10 10.22
N ASP A 29 9.35 -4.76 9.21
CA ASP A 29 9.47 -4.16 7.88
C ASP A 29 8.10 -3.98 7.23
N ALA A 30 7.18 -4.91 7.48
CA ALA A 30 5.82 -4.79 6.97
C ALA A 30 5.14 -3.55 7.53
N PHE A 31 5.31 -3.29 8.84
CA PHE A 31 4.77 -2.08 9.45
C PHE A 31 5.34 -0.82 8.79
N ARG A 32 6.64 -0.77 8.61
CA ARG A 32 7.29 0.39 8.01
C ARG A 32 6.79 0.62 6.59
N SER A 33 6.68 -0.45 5.81
CA SER A 33 6.25 -0.35 4.42
C SER A 33 4.78 0.06 4.32
N ALA A 34 3.93 -0.47 5.19
CA ALA A 34 2.52 -0.09 5.23
C ALA A 34 2.38 1.38 5.62
N HIS A 35 3.17 1.83 6.60
CA HIS A 35 3.17 3.22 7.02
C HIS A 35 3.60 4.14 5.88
N THR A 36 4.63 3.75 5.14
CA THR A 36 5.10 4.51 3.99
C THR A 36 4.03 4.58 2.89
N LEU A 37 3.40 3.45 2.59
CA LEU A 37 2.32 3.41 1.59
C LEU A 37 1.16 4.31 2.00
N LYS A 38 0.80 4.28 3.28
CA LYS A 38 -0.22 5.16 3.83
C LYS A 38 0.14 6.62 3.59
N GLY A 39 1.39 7.01 3.88
CA GLY A 39 1.85 8.38 3.69
C GLY A 39 1.84 8.80 2.23
N VAL A 40 2.28 7.93 1.33
CA VAL A 40 2.25 8.21 -0.11
C VAL A 40 0.81 8.41 -0.57
N SER A 41 -0.09 7.55 -0.12
CA SER A 41 -1.51 7.63 -0.49
C SER A 41 -2.11 8.95 -0.02
N GLN A 42 -1.78 9.37 1.19
CA GLN A 42 -2.28 10.63 1.74
C GLN A 42 -1.77 11.83 0.92
N ASN A 43 -0.48 11.83 0.59
CA ASN A 43 0.12 12.91 -0.18
C ASN A 43 -0.48 13.05 -1.57
N LEU A 44 -0.89 11.94 -2.17
CA LEU A 44 -1.46 11.94 -3.51
C LEU A 44 -2.98 11.98 -3.50
N SER A 45 -3.59 12.09 -2.33
CA SER A 45 -5.06 12.13 -2.15
C SER A 45 -5.76 10.87 -2.65
N PHE A 46 -5.09 9.74 -2.53
CA PHE A 46 -5.67 8.44 -2.87
C PHE A 46 -6.43 7.90 -1.66
N ASP A 47 -7.64 8.39 -1.45
CA ASP A 47 -8.40 8.16 -0.21
C ASP A 47 -8.64 6.70 0.10
N ARG A 48 -9.02 5.90 -0.89
CA ARG A 48 -9.29 4.49 -0.67
C ARG A 48 -8.03 3.72 -0.29
N LEU A 49 -6.93 3.99 -1.00
CA LEU A 49 -5.66 3.35 -0.68
C LEU A 49 -5.17 3.78 0.70
N TYR A 50 -5.39 5.04 1.04
CA TYR A 50 -5.05 5.53 2.37
C TYR A 50 -5.82 4.75 3.46
N GLU A 51 -7.13 4.58 3.28
CA GLU A 51 -7.94 3.90 4.27
C GLU A 51 -7.51 2.46 4.50
N VAL A 52 -7.31 1.70 3.42
CA VAL A 52 -6.91 0.30 3.55
C VAL A 52 -5.48 0.16 4.05
N SER A 53 -4.58 1.06 3.64
CA SER A 53 -3.20 1.06 4.13
C SER A 53 -3.15 1.42 5.61
N ASN A 54 -3.98 2.35 6.04
CA ASN A 54 -4.06 2.74 7.44
C ASN A 54 -4.55 1.56 8.30
N GLU A 55 -5.58 0.87 7.85
CA GLU A 55 -6.11 -0.29 8.56
C GLU A 55 -5.02 -1.35 8.75
N LEU A 56 -4.29 -1.66 7.67
CA LEU A 56 -3.21 -2.63 7.75
C LEU A 56 -2.09 -2.14 8.67
N THR A 57 -1.74 -0.86 8.58
CA THR A 57 -0.71 -0.28 9.44
C THR A 57 -1.07 -0.43 10.91
N GLU A 58 -2.33 -0.19 11.27
CA GLU A 58 -2.77 -0.34 12.65
C GLU A 58 -2.67 -1.78 13.13
N LEU A 59 -3.03 -2.74 12.28
CA LEU A 59 -2.91 -4.15 12.62
C LEU A 59 -1.46 -4.58 12.82
N LEU A 60 -0.52 -3.93 12.12
CA LEU A 60 0.90 -4.25 12.23
C LEU A 60 1.63 -3.44 13.31
N ARG A 61 0.93 -2.55 13.97
CA ARG A 61 1.56 -1.60 14.90
C ARG A 61 2.38 -2.29 16.00
N ASP A 62 1.89 -3.41 16.52
CA ASP A 62 2.58 -4.12 17.60
C ASP A 62 3.80 -4.91 17.13
N ARG A 63 3.87 -5.22 15.84
CA ARG A 63 5.00 -5.94 15.24
C ARG A 63 5.33 -7.26 15.91
N THR A 64 4.34 -7.85 16.58
CA THR A 64 4.54 -9.04 17.41
C THR A 64 4.30 -10.34 16.67
N GLY A 65 3.95 -10.27 15.40
CA GLY A 65 3.74 -11.46 14.61
C GLY A 65 2.37 -11.48 13.97
N GLU A 66 2.01 -12.64 13.47
CA GLU A 66 0.77 -12.81 12.73
C GLU A 66 -0.43 -12.57 13.64
N GLN A 67 -1.35 -11.76 13.18
CA GLN A 67 -2.58 -11.44 13.89
C GLN A 67 -3.77 -11.70 12.98
N PRO A 68 -4.95 -12.02 13.58
CA PRO A 68 -6.16 -12.16 12.77
C PRO A 68 -6.43 -10.86 12.03
N GLY A 69 -6.77 -10.99 10.78
CA GLY A 69 -7.12 -9.83 9.97
C GLY A 69 -6.00 -9.26 9.12
N ILE A 70 -4.73 -9.59 9.39
CA ILE A 70 -3.63 -9.08 8.57
C ILE A 70 -3.77 -9.53 7.13
N SER A 71 -4.03 -10.82 6.89
CA SER A 71 -4.20 -11.34 5.53
C SER A 71 -5.37 -10.67 4.83
N GLU A 72 -6.48 -10.52 5.52
CA GLU A 72 -7.67 -9.88 4.97
C GLU A 72 -7.41 -8.41 4.64
N ALA A 73 -6.74 -7.69 5.56
CA ALA A 73 -6.39 -6.29 5.33
C ALA A 73 -5.43 -6.15 4.15
N MET A 74 -4.48 -7.07 4.01
CA MET A 74 -3.56 -7.05 2.87
C MET A 74 -4.27 -7.33 1.57
N GLU A 75 -5.27 -8.21 1.57
CA GLU A 75 -6.08 -8.44 0.37
C GLU A 75 -6.77 -7.16 -0.08
N LYS A 76 -7.31 -6.38 0.85
CA LYS A 76 -7.94 -5.11 0.52
C LYS A 76 -6.94 -4.11 -0.05
N VAL A 77 -5.75 -4.04 0.54
CA VAL A 77 -4.69 -3.17 0.01
C VAL A 77 -4.33 -3.59 -1.41
N THR A 78 -4.18 -4.87 -1.65
CA THR A 78 -3.83 -5.40 -2.96
C THR A 78 -4.90 -5.05 -4.00
N GLU A 79 -6.18 -5.26 -3.67
CA GLU A 79 -7.28 -4.94 -4.58
C GLU A 79 -7.29 -3.48 -4.98
N VAL A 80 -7.21 -2.59 -3.98
CA VAL A 80 -7.26 -1.17 -4.24
C VAL A 80 -6.02 -0.72 -5.01
N TYR A 81 -4.85 -1.24 -4.62
CA TYR A 81 -3.61 -0.90 -5.29
C TYR A 81 -3.64 -1.29 -6.76
N GLU A 82 -4.07 -2.51 -7.05
CA GLU A 82 -4.12 -3.00 -8.44
C GLU A 82 -5.12 -2.22 -9.27
N MET A 83 -6.27 -1.88 -8.70
CA MET A 83 -7.25 -1.05 -9.39
C MET A 83 -6.68 0.32 -9.73
N MET A 84 -5.94 0.91 -8.82
CA MET A 84 -5.34 2.23 -9.05
C MET A 84 -4.26 2.19 -10.10
N ILE A 85 -3.41 1.15 -10.07
CA ILE A 85 -2.38 0.98 -11.09
C ILE A 85 -3.02 0.85 -12.46
N GLU A 86 -4.08 0.06 -12.58
CA GLU A 86 -4.78 -0.11 -13.83
C GLU A 86 -5.37 1.20 -14.36
N GLU A 87 -6.01 1.96 -13.47
CA GLU A 87 -6.58 3.25 -13.85
C GLU A 87 -5.50 4.25 -14.29
N ILE A 88 -4.37 4.28 -13.57
CA ILE A 88 -3.27 5.16 -13.92
C ILE A 88 -2.72 4.79 -15.29
N LYS A 89 -2.52 3.51 -15.56
CA LYS A 89 -2.03 3.05 -16.85
C LYS A 89 -2.98 3.41 -17.98
N LYS A 90 -4.28 3.28 -17.76
CA LYS A 90 -5.27 3.68 -18.76
C LYS A 90 -5.17 5.17 -19.04
N GLY A 91 -5.05 5.99 -18.01
CA GLY A 91 -4.90 7.43 -18.16
C GLY A 91 -3.65 7.83 -18.91
N LEU A 92 -2.54 7.11 -18.67
CA LEU A 92 -1.28 7.40 -19.33
C LEU A 92 -1.29 6.98 -20.80
N LEU A 93 -2.07 5.99 -21.16
CA LEU A 93 -2.16 5.51 -22.54
C LEU A 93 -3.10 6.33 -23.41
N GLN A 94 -3.87 7.19 -22.81
CA GLN A 94 -4.72 8.11 -23.52
C GLN A 94 -4.00 9.44 -23.73
#